data_4d7d60c06ce6cc9003fd88557c30ec6c
#
_entry.id   4d7d60c06ce6cc9003fd88557c30ec6c
#
_cell.length_a   1.000
_cell.length_b   1.000
_cell.length_c   1.000
_cell.angle_alpha   90.00
_cell.angle_beta   90.00
_cell.angle_gamma   90.00
#
_symmetry.space_group_name_H-M   'P 1'
#
loop_
_entity.id
_entity.type
_entity.pdbx_description
1 polymer ?
#
loop_
_entity_poly.entity_id
_entity_poly.type
_entity_poly.pdbx_seq_one_letter_code
_entity_poly.pdbx_strand_id
1 'polypeptide(L)'
;QEPPLTEGKTVQENVEEAVSELKAKMARLDELYMSMGDPDADLDKLNEEAGNLQTELDHASAWDLDSRLDQAMDALRCPPPDAIVDNLSGGERRRVALCKLLLQQPDLLLLDEPTNHLDAESVQWLEGHLKSYPGAVLAITHDRYFLDNVAEWILELDRGQTHPYEGNYSTYLETKKERLKIEGQKDAKRAKMLEKELEWVRSNAKARQTKSRSRLARYEEMAAEADRMRKID
;
A
#
# COMPACT_ATOMS: atom_id res chain seq x y z
N GLN A 1 -5.70 2.27 -8.50
CA GLN A 1 -6.10 2.33 -9.92
C GLN A 1 -5.55 1.11 -10.62
N GLU A 2 -6.31 0.59 -11.57
CA GLU A 2 -5.92 -0.57 -12.35
C GLU A 2 -4.73 -0.22 -13.24
N PRO A 3 -3.64 -1.00 -13.27
CA PRO A 3 -2.61 -0.82 -14.28
C PRO A 3 -3.27 -1.01 -15.65
N PRO A 4 -2.93 -0.18 -16.65
CA PRO A 4 -3.54 -0.30 -17.96
C PRO A 4 -3.20 -1.65 -18.60
N LEU A 5 -4.23 -2.39 -18.99
CA LEU A 5 -4.06 -3.55 -19.86
C LEU A 5 -3.91 -3.08 -21.30
N THR A 6 -3.06 -3.75 -22.06
CA THR A 6 -2.85 -3.46 -23.49
C THR A 6 -4.02 -4.03 -24.29
N GLU A 7 -4.81 -3.15 -24.90
CA GLU A 7 -5.96 -3.52 -25.75
C GLU A 7 -5.53 -4.38 -26.95
N GLY A 8 -6.41 -5.26 -27.38
CA GLY A 8 -6.18 -6.16 -28.51
C GLY A 8 -5.28 -7.37 -28.20
N LYS A 9 -4.67 -7.41 -27.01
CA LYS A 9 -3.84 -8.56 -26.57
C LYS A 9 -4.64 -9.54 -25.72
N THR A 10 -4.12 -10.76 -25.65
CA THR A 10 -4.66 -11.81 -24.77
C THR A 10 -4.31 -11.54 -23.30
N VAL A 11 -4.96 -12.29 -22.40
CA VAL A 11 -4.65 -12.30 -20.96
C VAL A 11 -3.19 -12.67 -20.74
N GLN A 12 -2.71 -13.75 -21.38
CA GLN A 12 -1.35 -14.21 -21.26
C GLN A 12 -0.34 -13.16 -21.73
N GLU A 13 -0.54 -12.57 -22.90
CA GLU A 13 0.35 -11.51 -23.43
C GLU A 13 0.42 -10.31 -22.49
N ASN A 14 -0.70 -9.92 -21.89
CA ASN A 14 -0.72 -8.82 -20.91
C ASN A 14 0.02 -9.15 -19.62
N VAL A 15 -0.08 -10.39 -19.12
CA VAL A 15 0.62 -10.82 -17.91
C VAL A 15 2.11 -10.99 -18.19
N GLU A 16 2.48 -11.54 -19.36
CA GLU A 16 3.88 -11.68 -19.77
C GLU A 16 4.62 -10.36 -19.97
N GLU A 17 3.90 -9.27 -20.29
CA GLU A 17 4.50 -7.93 -20.33
C GLU A 17 5.14 -7.52 -18.98
N ALA A 18 4.61 -8.01 -17.86
CA ALA A 18 5.15 -7.74 -16.53
C ALA A 18 6.58 -8.25 -16.34
N VAL A 19 6.93 -9.29 -17.06
CA VAL A 19 8.20 -10.02 -16.94
C VAL A 19 9.01 -9.99 -18.24
N SER A 20 8.63 -9.12 -19.17
CA SER A 20 9.25 -9.02 -20.51
C SER A 20 10.75 -8.75 -20.45
N GLU A 21 11.21 -7.95 -19.49
CA GLU A 21 12.63 -7.66 -19.29
C GLU A 21 13.41 -8.92 -18.86
N LEU A 22 12.84 -9.72 -17.94
CA LEU A 22 13.45 -10.96 -17.51
C LEU A 22 13.49 -11.99 -18.66
N LYS A 23 12.41 -12.11 -19.43
CA LYS A 23 12.36 -12.98 -20.62
C LYS A 23 13.38 -12.54 -21.67
N ALA A 24 13.56 -11.25 -21.90
CA ALA A 24 14.59 -10.72 -22.80
C ALA A 24 16.02 -11.04 -22.33
N LYS A 25 16.30 -10.95 -21.03
CA LYS A 25 17.59 -11.33 -20.45
C LYS A 25 17.86 -12.83 -20.59
N MET A 26 16.84 -13.68 -20.38
CA MET A 26 16.96 -15.13 -20.61
C MET A 26 17.29 -15.44 -22.07
N ALA A 27 16.53 -14.85 -23.01
CA ALA A 27 16.79 -15.02 -24.43
C ALA A 27 18.21 -14.53 -24.81
N ARG A 28 18.68 -13.41 -24.25
CA ARG A 28 20.02 -12.91 -24.46
C ARG A 28 21.09 -13.87 -23.94
N LEU A 29 20.86 -14.49 -22.78
CA LEU A 29 21.77 -15.51 -22.25
C LEU A 29 21.89 -16.72 -23.19
N ASP A 30 20.76 -17.18 -23.72
CA ASP A 30 20.75 -18.29 -24.71
C ASP A 30 21.49 -17.92 -25.99
N GLU A 31 21.32 -16.69 -26.51
CA GLU A 31 22.09 -16.18 -27.65
C GLU A 31 23.61 -16.18 -27.39
N LEU A 32 24.03 -15.76 -26.19
CA LEU A 32 25.44 -15.75 -25.80
C LEU A 32 26.00 -17.17 -25.80
N TYR A 33 25.31 -18.14 -25.25
CA TYR A 33 25.73 -19.54 -25.25
C TYR A 33 25.83 -20.12 -26.68
N MET A 34 24.87 -19.77 -27.56
CA MET A 34 24.96 -20.16 -28.97
C MET A 34 26.18 -19.54 -29.67
N SER A 35 26.44 -18.25 -29.37
CA SER A 35 27.55 -17.52 -29.96
C SER A 35 28.94 -18.03 -29.51
N MET A 36 29.04 -18.67 -28.34
CA MET A 36 30.26 -19.30 -27.84
C MET A 36 30.70 -20.50 -28.69
N GLY A 37 29.80 -21.04 -29.52
CA GLY A 37 30.10 -22.10 -30.46
C GLY A 37 30.81 -21.63 -31.74
N ASP A 38 30.92 -20.31 -31.96
CA ASP A 38 31.59 -19.75 -33.14
C ASP A 38 33.12 -19.82 -32.97
N PRO A 39 33.87 -20.35 -33.93
CA PRO A 39 35.34 -20.45 -33.86
C PRO A 39 36.07 -19.10 -33.72
N ASP A 40 35.44 -18.01 -34.18
CA ASP A 40 36.01 -16.67 -34.15
C ASP A 40 35.47 -15.82 -32.95
N ALA A 41 34.74 -16.45 -32.00
CA ALA A 41 34.15 -15.77 -30.87
C ALA A 41 35.16 -15.29 -29.83
N ASP A 42 34.98 -14.09 -29.29
CA ASP A 42 35.72 -13.58 -28.14
C ASP A 42 35.13 -14.21 -26.85
N LEU A 43 35.59 -15.40 -26.51
CA LEU A 43 35.10 -16.20 -25.41
C LEU A 43 35.19 -15.49 -24.04
N ASP A 44 36.22 -14.65 -23.84
CA ASP A 44 36.39 -13.96 -22.57
C ASP A 44 35.25 -12.93 -22.32
N LYS A 45 34.92 -12.14 -23.33
CA LYS A 45 33.80 -11.18 -23.26
C LYS A 45 32.45 -11.87 -23.14
N LEU A 46 32.22 -12.93 -23.94
CA LEU A 46 30.96 -13.67 -23.89
C LEU A 46 30.73 -14.32 -22.51
N ASN A 47 31.79 -14.90 -21.93
CA ASN A 47 31.70 -15.48 -20.58
C ASN A 47 31.43 -14.44 -19.49
N GLU A 48 32.08 -13.26 -19.57
CA GLU A 48 31.85 -12.17 -18.63
C GLU A 48 30.39 -11.68 -18.72
N GLU A 49 29.87 -11.43 -19.93
CA GLU A 49 28.47 -11.00 -20.11
C GLU A 49 27.49 -12.07 -19.65
N ALA A 50 27.72 -13.35 -20.02
CA ALA A 50 26.86 -14.46 -19.60
C ALA A 50 26.84 -14.64 -18.07
N GLY A 51 28.02 -14.53 -17.42
CA GLY A 51 28.11 -14.64 -15.96
C GLY A 51 27.35 -13.52 -15.22
N ASN A 52 27.43 -12.30 -15.74
CA ASN A 52 26.66 -11.17 -15.17
C ASN A 52 25.16 -11.38 -15.32
N LEU A 53 24.70 -11.73 -16.53
CA LEU A 53 23.28 -12.01 -16.80
C LEU A 53 22.77 -13.19 -15.97
N GLN A 54 23.54 -14.26 -15.84
CA GLN A 54 23.15 -15.41 -15.01
C GLN A 54 22.98 -15.00 -13.55
N THR A 55 23.90 -14.20 -13.02
CA THR A 55 23.80 -13.68 -11.65
C THR A 55 22.54 -12.84 -11.45
N GLU A 56 22.20 -11.97 -12.40
CA GLU A 56 20.97 -11.16 -12.35
C GLU A 56 19.71 -12.04 -12.41
N LEU A 57 19.69 -13.05 -13.27
CA LEU A 57 18.57 -13.99 -13.42
C LEU A 57 18.39 -14.88 -12.19
N ASP A 58 19.50 -15.31 -11.56
CA ASP A 58 19.47 -16.05 -10.30
C ASP A 58 18.87 -15.21 -9.17
N HIS A 59 19.30 -13.94 -9.04
CA HIS A 59 18.72 -13.02 -8.05
C HIS A 59 17.23 -12.76 -8.27
N ALA A 60 16.79 -12.68 -9.52
CA ALA A 60 15.39 -12.49 -9.87
C ALA A 60 14.57 -13.78 -9.81
N SER A 61 15.16 -14.94 -9.50
CA SER A 61 14.52 -16.26 -9.56
C SER A 61 13.81 -16.49 -10.90
N ALA A 62 14.50 -16.14 -12.01
CA ALA A 62 13.88 -16.13 -13.34
C ALA A 62 13.65 -17.54 -13.92
N TRP A 63 14.33 -18.57 -13.40
CA TRP A 63 14.22 -19.94 -13.94
C TRP A 63 12.85 -20.60 -13.76
N ASP A 64 12.11 -20.18 -12.72
CA ASP A 64 10.76 -20.67 -12.44
C ASP A 64 9.67 -19.69 -12.90
N LEU A 65 10.01 -18.77 -13.81
CA LEU A 65 9.15 -17.67 -14.20
C LEU A 65 7.80 -18.12 -14.76
N ASP A 66 7.81 -19.07 -15.70
CA ASP A 66 6.56 -19.56 -16.32
C ASP A 66 5.66 -20.25 -15.28
N SER A 67 6.25 -21.03 -14.36
CA SER A 67 5.51 -21.64 -13.26
C SER A 67 4.90 -20.60 -12.32
N ARG A 68 5.61 -19.50 -12.05
CA ARG A 68 5.11 -18.38 -11.22
C ARG A 68 3.98 -17.63 -11.92
N LEU A 69 4.07 -17.44 -13.23
CA LEU A 69 3.00 -16.85 -14.05
C LEU A 69 1.73 -17.71 -13.96
N ASP A 70 1.84 -19.00 -14.22
CA ASP A 70 0.72 -19.94 -14.19
C ASP A 70 0.07 -19.99 -12.78
N GLN A 71 0.90 -20.10 -11.73
CA GLN A 71 0.42 -20.11 -10.35
C GLN A 71 -0.31 -18.83 -9.96
N ALA A 72 0.20 -17.65 -10.35
CA ALA A 72 -0.43 -16.38 -10.05
C ALA A 72 -1.76 -16.20 -10.80
N MET A 73 -1.79 -16.59 -12.08
CA MET A 73 -3.01 -16.56 -12.91
C MET A 73 -4.09 -17.49 -12.36
N ASP A 74 -3.70 -18.70 -11.97
CA ASP A 74 -4.63 -19.70 -11.40
C ASP A 74 -5.16 -19.24 -10.03
N ALA A 75 -4.28 -18.82 -9.14
CA ALA A 75 -4.64 -18.37 -7.78
C ALA A 75 -5.57 -17.14 -7.78
N LEU A 76 -5.37 -16.21 -8.72
CA LEU A 76 -6.26 -15.05 -8.90
C LEU A 76 -7.46 -15.36 -9.80
N ARG A 77 -7.62 -16.60 -10.26
CA ARG A 77 -8.67 -17.02 -11.17
C ARG A 77 -8.79 -16.09 -12.38
N CYS A 78 -7.67 -15.81 -13.00
CA CYS A 78 -7.64 -15.06 -14.24
C CYS A 78 -8.47 -15.79 -15.32
N PRO A 79 -9.04 -15.05 -16.29
CA PRO A 79 -9.69 -15.66 -17.44
C PRO A 79 -8.73 -16.52 -18.25
N PRO A 80 -9.24 -17.36 -19.18
CA PRO A 80 -8.40 -18.19 -20.03
C PRO A 80 -7.27 -17.41 -20.69
N PRO A 81 -6.05 -17.97 -20.80
CA PRO A 81 -4.87 -17.27 -21.30
C PRO A 81 -5.03 -16.66 -22.69
N ASP A 82 -5.85 -17.30 -23.54
CA ASP A 82 -6.15 -16.90 -24.92
C ASP A 82 -7.30 -15.88 -25.04
N ALA A 83 -7.98 -15.55 -23.94
CA ALA A 83 -9.06 -14.57 -23.94
C ALA A 83 -8.51 -13.17 -24.24
N ILE A 84 -9.19 -12.43 -25.14
CA ILE A 84 -8.85 -11.02 -25.44
C ILE A 84 -9.34 -10.12 -24.30
N VAL A 85 -8.48 -9.26 -23.77
CA VAL A 85 -8.78 -8.42 -22.60
C VAL A 85 -9.94 -7.45 -22.83
N ASP A 86 -10.21 -7.05 -24.08
CA ASP A 86 -11.29 -6.13 -24.44
C ASP A 86 -12.67 -6.72 -24.18
N ASN A 87 -12.80 -8.04 -24.23
CA ASN A 87 -14.04 -8.78 -24.05
C ASN A 87 -14.32 -9.15 -22.58
N LEU A 88 -13.40 -8.84 -21.66
CA LEU A 88 -13.50 -9.21 -20.26
C LEU A 88 -14.43 -8.26 -19.49
N SER A 89 -15.12 -8.82 -18.49
CA SER A 89 -15.84 -8.02 -17.50
C SER A 89 -14.87 -7.17 -16.66
N GLY A 90 -15.40 -6.12 -16.02
CA GLY A 90 -14.57 -5.25 -15.18
C GLY A 90 -13.85 -5.99 -14.04
N GLY A 91 -14.50 -7.00 -13.42
CA GLY A 91 -13.89 -7.83 -12.39
C GLY A 91 -12.76 -8.73 -12.92
N GLU A 92 -12.93 -9.30 -14.11
CA GLU A 92 -11.90 -10.09 -14.78
C GLU A 92 -10.70 -9.23 -15.17
N ARG A 93 -10.92 -8.07 -15.74
CA ARG A 93 -9.86 -7.11 -16.07
C ARG A 93 -9.06 -6.73 -14.82
N ARG A 94 -9.74 -6.51 -13.68
CA ARG A 94 -9.08 -6.23 -12.40
C ARG A 94 -8.19 -7.36 -11.93
N ARG A 95 -8.63 -8.61 -12.02
CA ARG A 95 -7.80 -9.77 -11.63
C ARG A 95 -6.56 -9.91 -12.51
N VAL A 96 -6.70 -9.74 -13.83
CA VAL A 96 -5.54 -9.74 -14.76
C VAL A 96 -4.60 -8.58 -14.46
N ALA A 97 -5.12 -7.38 -14.23
CA ALA A 97 -4.32 -6.22 -13.88
C ALA A 97 -3.58 -6.39 -12.55
N LEU A 98 -4.23 -6.96 -11.53
CA LEU A 98 -3.59 -7.29 -10.26
C LEU A 98 -2.50 -8.35 -10.44
N CYS A 99 -2.77 -9.41 -11.19
CA CYS A 99 -1.79 -10.45 -11.51
C CYS A 99 -0.54 -9.84 -12.17
N LYS A 100 -0.72 -9.04 -13.21
CA LYS A 100 0.36 -8.31 -13.90
C LYS A 100 1.17 -7.46 -12.93
N LEU A 101 0.51 -6.68 -12.06
CA LEU A 101 1.17 -5.80 -11.10
C LEU A 101 2.00 -6.56 -10.07
N LEU A 102 1.47 -7.67 -9.52
CA LEU A 102 2.19 -8.48 -8.53
C LEU A 102 3.44 -9.15 -9.12
N LEU A 103 3.36 -9.55 -10.39
CA LEU A 103 4.49 -10.18 -11.10
C LEU A 103 5.58 -9.18 -11.50
N GLN A 104 5.25 -7.89 -11.67
CA GLN A 104 6.23 -6.82 -11.91
C GLN A 104 7.15 -6.57 -10.71
N GLN A 105 6.71 -6.92 -9.50
CA GLN A 105 7.44 -6.74 -8.25
C GLN A 105 8.09 -5.35 -8.07
N PRO A 106 7.34 -4.23 -8.20
CA PRO A 106 7.89 -2.90 -7.97
C PRO A 106 8.38 -2.72 -6.52
N ASP A 107 9.36 -1.85 -6.28
CA ASP A 107 9.87 -1.54 -4.94
C ASP A 107 8.78 -0.98 -4.00
N LEU A 108 7.78 -0.30 -4.57
CA LEU A 108 6.61 0.22 -3.87
C LEU A 108 5.33 -0.21 -4.58
N LEU A 109 4.53 -1.03 -3.91
CA LEU A 109 3.24 -1.52 -4.39
C LEU A 109 2.10 -0.71 -3.76
N LEU A 110 1.29 -0.06 -4.60
CA LEU A 110 0.12 0.70 -4.17
C LEU A 110 -1.15 -0.05 -4.56
N LEU A 111 -1.95 -0.44 -3.57
CA LEU A 111 -3.17 -1.21 -3.77
C LEU A 111 -4.39 -0.43 -3.25
N ASP A 112 -5.41 -0.33 -4.08
CA ASP A 112 -6.70 0.28 -3.75
C ASP A 112 -7.79 -0.80 -3.81
N GLU A 113 -8.34 -1.17 -2.63
CA GLU A 113 -9.33 -2.23 -2.46
C GLU A 113 -8.96 -3.54 -3.17
N PRO A 114 -7.78 -4.14 -2.87
CA PRO A 114 -7.25 -5.27 -3.63
C PRO A 114 -8.07 -6.56 -3.46
N THR A 115 -8.86 -6.69 -2.40
CA THR A 115 -9.71 -7.86 -2.13
C THR A 115 -11.05 -7.81 -2.86
N ASN A 116 -11.42 -6.67 -3.44
CA ASN A 116 -12.66 -6.54 -4.19
C ASN A 116 -12.68 -7.45 -5.42
N HIS A 117 -13.77 -8.17 -5.60
CA HIS A 117 -14.00 -9.15 -6.69
C HIS A 117 -13.11 -10.40 -6.64
N LEU A 118 -12.41 -10.64 -5.54
CA LEU A 118 -11.68 -11.88 -5.26
C LEU A 118 -12.57 -12.82 -4.40
N ASP A 119 -12.43 -14.10 -4.60
CA ASP A 119 -12.98 -15.11 -3.69
C ASP A 119 -12.04 -15.38 -2.52
N ALA A 120 -12.48 -16.15 -1.54
CA ALA A 120 -11.73 -16.40 -0.32
C ALA A 120 -10.36 -17.06 -0.55
N GLU A 121 -10.26 -17.95 -1.54
CA GLU A 121 -9.01 -18.64 -1.88
C GLU A 121 -8.01 -17.68 -2.50
N SER A 122 -8.47 -16.83 -3.43
CA SER A 122 -7.64 -15.78 -4.05
C SER A 122 -7.19 -14.73 -3.03
N VAL A 123 -8.06 -14.35 -2.08
CA VAL A 123 -7.68 -13.44 -0.98
C VAL A 123 -6.59 -14.07 -0.10
N GLN A 124 -6.75 -15.35 0.28
CA GLN A 124 -5.75 -16.06 1.10
C GLN A 124 -4.40 -16.17 0.38
N TRP A 125 -4.40 -16.44 -0.91
CA TRP A 125 -3.17 -16.45 -1.71
C TRP A 125 -2.53 -15.08 -1.75
N LEU A 126 -3.32 -14.00 -1.98
CA LEU A 126 -2.84 -12.62 -1.99
C LEU A 126 -2.22 -12.22 -0.64
N GLU A 127 -2.86 -12.58 0.48
CA GLU A 127 -2.31 -12.38 1.82
C GLU A 127 -0.93 -13.05 1.99
N GLY A 128 -0.80 -14.30 1.55
CA GLY A 128 0.47 -15.03 1.57
C GLY A 128 1.55 -14.38 0.70
N HIS A 129 1.17 -13.93 -0.50
CA HIS A 129 2.07 -13.25 -1.43
C HIS A 129 2.57 -11.91 -0.86
N LEU A 130 1.68 -11.10 -0.28
CA LEU A 130 2.04 -9.79 0.28
C LEU A 130 2.90 -9.90 1.54
N LYS A 131 2.72 -10.94 2.36
CA LYS A 131 3.61 -11.21 3.53
C LYS A 131 5.05 -11.49 3.15
N SER A 132 5.27 -12.07 1.99
CA SER A 132 6.61 -12.39 1.47
C SER A 132 7.10 -11.39 0.43
N TYR A 133 6.35 -10.30 0.23
CA TYR A 133 6.69 -9.29 -0.79
C TYR A 133 8.00 -8.58 -0.43
N PRO A 134 8.99 -8.51 -1.35
CA PRO A 134 10.31 -7.95 -1.04
C PRO A 134 10.32 -6.42 -0.92
N GLY A 135 9.34 -5.75 -1.52
CA GLY A 135 9.19 -4.28 -1.52
C GLY A 135 8.24 -3.76 -0.45
N ALA A 136 8.03 -2.47 -0.43
CA ALA A 136 7.04 -1.84 0.43
C ALA A 136 5.63 -1.95 -0.16
N VAL A 137 4.63 -2.24 0.68
CA VAL A 137 3.22 -2.32 0.27
C VAL A 137 2.41 -1.26 1.02
N LEU A 138 1.69 -0.44 0.27
CA LEU A 138 0.68 0.48 0.80
C LEU A 138 -0.69 0.09 0.25
N ALA A 139 -1.57 -0.38 1.13
CA ALA A 139 -2.92 -0.80 0.74
C ALA A 139 -3.99 0.07 1.41
N ILE A 140 -5.02 0.42 0.65
CA ILE A 140 -6.26 1.02 1.15
C ILE A 140 -7.34 -0.06 1.01
N THR A 141 -7.99 -0.41 2.13
CA THR A 141 -9.06 -1.41 2.10
C THR A 141 -10.00 -1.28 3.29
N HIS A 142 -11.23 -1.74 3.12
CA HIS A 142 -12.23 -1.90 4.17
C HIS A 142 -12.28 -3.33 4.73
N ASP A 143 -11.50 -4.25 4.19
CA ASP A 143 -11.43 -5.64 4.64
C ASP A 143 -10.56 -5.75 5.91
N ARG A 144 -11.24 -5.89 7.04
CA ARG A 144 -10.62 -5.96 8.36
C ARG A 144 -9.80 -7.24 8.57
N TYR A 145 -10.25 -8.35 7.98
CA TYR A 145 -9.54 -9.62 8.08
C TYR A 145 -8.23 -9.57 7.28
N PHE A 146 -8.30 -9.01 6.09
CA PHE A 146 -7.11 -8.77 5.28
C PHE A 146 -6.09 -7.88 6.01
N LEU A 147 -6.55 -6.75 6.60
CA LEU A 147 -5.67 -5.88 7.40
C LEU A 147 -5.09 -6.59 8.62
N ASP A 148 -5.87 -7.42 9.29
CA ASP A 148 -5.39 -8.15 10.47
C ASP A 148 -4.32 -9.20 10.11
N ASN A 149 -4.44 -9.80 8.91
CA ASN A 149 -3.52 -10.81 8.43
C ASN A 149 -2.25 -10.24 7.80
N VAL A 150 -2.30 -9.10 7.11
CA VAL A 150 -1.20 -8.61 6.26
C VAL A 150 -0.52 -7.36 6.83
N ALA A 151 -1.25 -6.49 7.53
CA ALA A 151 -0.70 -5.20 7.95
C ALA A 151 0.28 -5.33 9.11
N GLU A 152 1.45 -4.74 8.95
CA GLU A 152 2.44 -4.51 10.02
C GLU A 152 2.29 -3.12 10.62
N TRP A 153 1.75 -2.18 9.83
CA TRP A 153 1.45 -0.81 10.23
C TRP A 153 0.09 -0.39 9.69
N ILE A 154 -0.64 0.39 10.48
CA ILE A 154 -1.89 1.02 10.05
C ILE A 154 -1.73 2.53 10.16
N LEU A 155 -2.01 3.24 9.07
CA LEU A 155 -2.06 4.69 9.03
C LEU A 155 -3.52 5.15 9.02
N GLU A 156 -3.98 5.65 10.15
CA GLU A 156 -5.31 6.24 10.25
C GLU A 156 -5.30 7.69 9.76
N LEU A 157 -6.27 8.04 8.93
CA LEU A 157 -6.56 9.42 8.54
C LEU A 157 -7.79 9.88 9.33
N ASP A 158 -7.60 10.77 10.27
CA ASP A 158 -8.69 11.30 11.11
C ASP A 158 -8.62 12.83 11.15
N ARG A 159 -9.69 13.51 10.74
CA ARG A 159 -9.85 14.97 10.79
C ARG A 159 -8.64 15.74 10.21
N GLY A 160 -8.10 15.26 9.10
CA GLY A 160 -6.94 15.87 8.42
C GLY A 160 -5.59 15.63 9.10
N GLN A 161 -5.54 14.78 10.10
CA GLN A 161 -4.32 14.32 10.76
C GLN A 161 -4.06 12.85 10.47
N THR A 162 -2.80 12.47 10.46
CA THR A 162 -2.37 11.08 10.28
C THR A 162 -1.89 10.51 11.61
N HIS A 163 -2.37 9.32 11.94
CA HIS A 163 -1.94 8.60 13.15
C HIS A 163 -1.40 7.24 12.75
N PRO A 164 -0.08 7.01 12.86
CA PRO A 164 0.51 5.71 12.61
C PRO A 164 0.34 4.79 13.83
N TYR A 165 0.01 3.53 13.57
CA TYR A 165 -0.09 2.47 14.57
C TYR A 165 0.74 1.29 14.10
N GLU A 166 1.65 0.84 14.94
CA GLU A 166 2.41 -0.39 14.72
C GLU A 166 1.54 -1.60 15.08
N GLY A 167 1.54 -2.60 14.21
CA GLY A 167 0.80 -3.83 14.36
C GLY A 167 -0.38 -3.96 13.39
N ASN A 168 -1.15 -5.03 13.58
CA ASN A 168 -2.31 -5.40 12.78
C ASN A 168 -3.58 -4.62 13.18
N TYR A 169 -4.70 -4.96 12.53
CA TYR A 169 -5.98 -4.28 12.77
C TYR A 169 -6.48 -4.44 14.22
N SER A 170 -6.30 -5.60 14.83
CA SER A 170 -6.66 -5.86 16.23
C SER A 170 -5.88 -4.96 17.19
N THR A 171 -4.56 -4.87 17.02
CA THR A 171 -3.68 -3.98 17.81
C THR A 171 -4.05 -2.51 17.61
N TYR A 172 -4.35 -2.10 16.37
CA TYR A 172 -4.84 -0.76 16.07
C TYR A 172 -6.10 -0.40 16.88
N LEU A 173 -7.10 -1.29 16.92
CA LEU A 173 -8.34 -1.03 17.64
C LEU A 173 -8.11 -0.82 19.15
N GLU A 174 -7.24 -1.62 19.77
CA GLU A 174 -6.89 -1.50 21.18
C GLU A 174 -6.20 -0.15 21.47
N THR A 175 -5.17 0.18 20.70
CA THR A 175 -4.40 1.43 20.84
C THR A 175 -5.27 2.65 20.56
N LYS A 176 -6.13 2.61 19.55
CA LYS A 176 -7.09 3.67 19.26
C LYS A 176 -8.06 3.91 20.42
N LYS A 177 -8.58 2.85 21.03
CA LYS A 177 -9.47 2.97 22.20
C LYS A 177 -8.79 3.67 23.37
N GLU A 178 -7.52 3.35 23.63
CA GLU A 178 -6.75 4.02 24.68
C GLU A 178 -6.48 5.48 24.34
N ARG A 179 -6.11 5.80 23.10
CA ARG A 179 -5.92 7.18 22.62
C ARG A 179 -7.18 8.02 22.85
N LEU A 180 -8.33 7.53 22.37
CA LEU A 180 -9.60 8.23 22.51
C LEU A 180 -10.00 8.47 23.98
N LYS A 181 -9.72 7.50 24.87
CA LYS A 181 -9.94 7.67 26.30
C LYS A 181 -9.07 8.79 26.90
N ILE A 182 -7.82 8.89 26.50
CA ILE A 182 -6.89 9.94 26.95
C ILE A 182 -7.32 11.30 26.39
N GLU A 183 -7.69 11.37 25.12
CA GLU A 183 -8.17 12.59 24.45
C GLU A 183 -9.46 13.09 25.13
N GLY A 184 -10.44 12.24 25.36
CA GLY A 184 -11.67 12.60 26.07
C GLY A 184 -11.41 13.12 27.49
N GLN A 185 -10.42 12.59 28.21
CA GLN A 185 -10.01 13.12 29.53
C GLN A 185 -9.33 14.48 29.41
N LYS A 186 -8.52 14.73 28.39
CA LYS A 186 -7.89 16.03 28.12
C LYS A 186 -8.94 17.08 27.78
N ASP A 187 -9.91 16.72 26.93
CA ASP A 187 -10.99 17.61 26.52
C ASP A 187 -11.92 17.97 27.69
N ALA A 188 -12.24 17.00 28.56
CA ALA A 188 -12.99 17.27 29.79
C ALA A 188 -12.22 18.20 30.75
N LYS A 189 -10.90 18.06 30.86
CA LYS A 189 -10.06 18.97 31.65
C LYS A 189 -9.99 20.36 31.02
N ARG A 190 -9.85 20.46 29.69
CA ARG A 190 -9.87 21.74 28.95
C ARG A 190 -11.21 22.46 29.13
N ALA A 191 -12.33 21.75 28.99
CA ALA A 191 -13.68 22.31 29.18
C ALA A 191 -13.85 22.87 30.59
N LYS A 192 -13.45 22.14 31.65
CA LYS A 192 -13.46 22.62 33.03
C LYS A 192 -12.58 23.84 33.26
N MET A 193 -11.42 23.89 32.58
CA MET A 193 -10.50 25.03 32.70
C MET A 193 -11.08 26.27 32.02
N LEU A 194 -11.69 26.10 30.86
CA LEU A 194 -12.40 27.15 30.11
C LEU A 194 -13.57 27.73 30.93
N GLU A 195 -14.37 26.86 31.55
CA GLU A 195 -15.50 27.24 32.41
C GLU A 195 -15.06 28.08 33.62
N LYS A 196 -13.99 27.67 34.31
CA LYS A 196 -13.39 28.43 35.39
C LYS A 196 -12.84 29.80 34.95
N GLU A 197 -12.21 29.86 33.76
CA GLU A 197 -11.75 31.15 33.24
C GLU A 197 -12.92 32.04 32.82
N LEU A 198 -13.98 31.46 32.28
CA LEU A 198 -15.23 32.16 31.92
C LEU A 198 -15.91 32.77 33.18
N GLU A 199 -16.04 31.99 34.25
CA GLU A 199 -16.56 32.46 35.53
C GLU A 199 -15.70 33.60 36.09
N TRP A 200 -14.38 33.45 36.03
CA TRP A 200 -13.47 34.51 36.45
C TRP A 200 -13.61 35.79 35.61
N VAL A 201 -13.74 35.71 34.30
CA VAL A 201 -13.99 36.83 33.38
C VAL A 201 -15.32 37.51 33.73
N ARG A 202 -16.37 36.76 34.04
CA ARG A 202 -17.71 37.26 34.41
C ARG A 202 -17.72 37.88 35.79
N SER A 203 -17.10 37.25 36.81
CA SER A 203 -17.11 37.73 38.20
C SER A 203 -16.34 39.03 38.38
N ASN A 204 -15.33 39.27 37.56
CA ASN A 204 -14.49 40.45 37.65
C ASN A 204 -14.91 41.63 36.77
N ALA A 205 -16.07 41.57 36.12
CA ALA A 205 -16.60 42.69 35.36
C ALA A 205 -16.94 43.93 36.24
N LYS A 206 -17.06 43.75 37.56
CA LYS A 206 -17.36 44.83 38.53
C LYS A 206 -16.11 45.49 39.16
N ALA A 207 -14.89 44.93 39.01
CA ALA A 207 -13.66 45.49 39.54
C ALA A 207 -12.78 46.02 38.41
N ARG A 208 -12.87 47.31 38.14
CA ARG A 208 -12.00 48.06 37.22
C ARG A 208 -10.60 48.22 37.82
N GLN A 209 -9.73 47.21 37.75
CA GLN A 209 -8.30 47.44 37.86
C GLN A 209 -7.52 46.34 37.13
N THR A 210 -6.77 46.77 36.15
CA THR A 210 -5.63 46.13 35.45
C THR A 210 -5.64 44.61 35.44
N LYS A 211 -6.55 44.04 34.72
CA LYS A 211 -6.50 42.61 34.41
C LYS A 211 -5.33 42.36 33.50
N SER A 212 -4.49 41.42 33.84
CA SER A 212 -3.40 40.97 33.03
C SER A 212 -3.91 40.68 31.62
N ARG A 213 -3.51 41.51 30.66
CA ARG A 213 -3.79 41.32 29.21
C ARG A 213 -3.43 39.90 28.75
N SER A 214 -2.43 39.32 29.38
CA SER A 214 -1.99 37.95 29.11
C SER A 214 -3.04 36.88 29.45
N ARG A 215 -3.90 37.10 30.46
CA ARG A 215 -4.91 36.13 30.86
C ARG A 215 -6.15 36.19 29.97
N LEU A 216 -6.49 37.38 29.49
CA LEU A 216 -7.55 37.57 28.50
C LEU A 216 -7.13 36.98 27.13
N ALA A 217 -5.91 37.27 26.69
CA ALA A 217 -5.36 36.69 25.47
C ALA A 217 -5.33 35.15 25.50
N ARG A 218 -4.97 34.56 26.64
CA ARG A 218 -4.99 33.11 26.84
C ARG A 218 -6.40 32.51 26.79
N TYR A 219 -7.39 33.24 27.33
CA TYR A 219 -8.79 32.81 27.21
C TYR A 219 -9.28 32.85 25.76
N GLU A 220 -8.98 33.93 25.03
CA GLU A 220 -9.36 34.10 23.63
C GLU A 220 -8.69 33.01 22.75
N GLU A 221 -7.44 32.68 23.02
CA GLU A 221 -6.71 31.61 22.35
C GLU A 221 -7.33 30.22 22.61
N MET A 222 -7.66 29.91 23.87
CA MET A 222 -8.32 28.67 24.27
C MET A 222 -9.75 28.56 23.71
N ALA A 223 -10.50 29.67 23.65
CA ALA A 223 -11.83 29.72 23.07
C ALA A 223 -11.81 29.53 21.55
N ALA A 224 -10.84 30.16 20.86
CA ALA A 224 -10.63 30.00 19.42
C ALA A 224 -10.21 28.57 19.05
N GLU A 225 -9.41 27.93 19.88
CA GLU A 225 -8.99 26.53 19.70
C GLU A 225 -10.18 25.57 19.89
N ALA A 226 -11.01 25.80 20.90
CA ALA A 226 -12.23 25.03 21.13
C ALA A 226 -13.26 25.18 19.99
N ASP A 227 -13.39 26.38 19.42
CA ASP A 227 -14.26 26.65 18.27
C ASP A 227 -13.73 26.03 16.97
N ARG A 228 -12.42 25.96 16.79
CA ARG A 228 -11.81 25.22 15.65
C ARG A 228 -12.09 23.73 15.73
N MET A 229 -11.97 23.14 16.91
CA MET A 229 -12.29 21.72 17.11
C MET A 229 -13.76 21.40 16.86
N ARG A 230 -14.69 22.26 17.26
CA ARG A 230 -16.13 22.10 17.00
C ARG A 230 -16.53 22.24 15.52
N LYS A 231 -15.77 22.97 14.71
CA LYS A 231 -16.04 23.14 13.26
C LYS A 231 -15.50 22.00 12.42
N ILE A 232 -14.72 21.10 13.00
CA ILE A 232 -14.16 19.92 12.33
C ILE A 232 -15.00 18.65 12.61
N ASP A 233 -15.92 18.71 13.58
CA ASP A 233 -16.99 17.74 13.81
C ASP A 233 -18.21 18.01 12.90
#